data_08b86388e2c911f48cf414f93295bc11
#
_entry.id   08b86388e2c911f48cf414f93295bc11
#
_cell.length_a   1.000
_cell.length_b   1.000
_cell.length_c   1.000
_cell.angle_alpha   90.00
_cell.angle_beta   90.00
_cell.angle_gamma   90.00
#
_symmetry.space_group_name_H-M   'P 1'
#
loop_
_entity.id
_entity.type
_entity.pdbx_description
1 polymer ?
#
loop_
_entity_poly.entity_id
_entity_poly.type
_entity_poly.pdbx_seq_one_letter_code
_entity_poly.pdbx_strand_id
1 'polypeptide(L)'
;MIYFWLLIPITLASLLMTAGLRRYALARSIIDIPNARSSHSIPTPRGGGVAIVVAFLLTLPLLFQLGLVPLAFLVALGGAGALVALVGFMDDHGHIAARWRLLGHFSAAIWALAWLEGLAPLNLFGMTFDLSWVGHALAVFYLVWILNLYNFMDGIDGIASVEAVSACLGASILYLLSGFTDLIWPPLIMTAAVLGFLFWNFPPAKIFMGDAGSGFLGIALGVMSLQAAWASPTFFWAWLILLGVFIVDATVTLTRRFLRGDKVYEAHRSHAYQFASRRYGRHRPVTLAVVALNVFWLFPLAWCVVVMDLDGLAGVVLAYVPLVLLAFKFKAGQLETT
;
A
#
# COMPACT_ATOMS: atom_id res chain seq x y z
N MET A 1 -10.49 -18.96 15.04
CA MET A 1 -10.75 -17.84 15.99
C MET A 1 -9.74 -17.74 17.14
N ILE A 2 -9.05 -18.83 17.49
CA ILE A 2 -8.08 -18.87 18.62
C ILE A 2 -6.91 -17.88 18.49
N TYR A 3 -6.53 -17.46 17.29
CA TYR A 3 -5.29 -16.69 17.07
C TYR A 3 -5.46 -15.15 17.05
N PHE A 4 -6.67 -14.61 17.26
CA PHE A 4 -6.88 -13.15 17.30
C PHE A 4 -6.09 -12.44 18.40
N TRP A 5 -5.69 -13.18 19.46
CA TRP A 5 -4.81 -12.65 20.50
C TRP A 5 -3.44 -12.20 19.96
N LEU A 6 -2.97 -12.74 18.81
CA LEU A 6 -1.71 -12.33 18.18
C LEU A 6 -1.71 -10.85 17.76
N LEU A 7 -2.87 -10.27 17.46
CA LEU A 7 -2.97 -8.89 16.99
C LEU A 7 -2.47 -7.88 18.04
N ILE A 8 -2.77 -8.14 19.32
CA ILE A 8 -2.38 -7.24 20.42
C ILE A 8 -0.86 -7.15 20.56
N PRO A 9 -0.10 -8.25 20.76
CA PRO A 9 1.36 -8.16 20.90
C PRO A 9 2.05 -7.62 19.65
N ILE A 10 1.53 -7.87 18.44
CA ILE A 10 2.10 -7.32 17.20
C ILE A 10 1.90 -5.80 17.16
N THR A 11 0.70 -5.32 17.48
CA THR A 11 0.43 -3.88 17.58
C THR A 11 1.34 -3.22 18.62
N LEU A 12 1.47 -3.80 19.79
CA LEU A 12 2.34 -3.29 20.86
C LEU A 12 3.83 -3.33 20.45
N ALA A 13 4.28 -4.42 19.81
CA ALA A 13 5.64 -4.52 19.30
C ALA A 13 5.95 -3.41 18.27
N SER A 14 5.07 -3.22 17.28
CA SER A 14 5.22 -2.15 16.28
C SER A 14 5.21 -0.77 16.95
N LEU A 15 4.31 -0.52 17.91
CA LEU A 15 4.22 0.75 18.65
C LEU A 15 5.51 1.05 19.43
N LEU A 16 6.05 0.06 20.14
CA LEU A 16 7.27 0.21 20.95
C LEU A 16 8.52 0.33 20.05
N MET A 17 8.60 -0.47 18.98
CA MET A 17 9.68 -0.35 17.99
C MET A 17 9.68 1.02 17.33
N THR A 18 8.50 1.55 16.97
CA THR A 18 8.39 2.90 16.40
C THR A 18 8.88 3.96 17.39
N ALA A 19 8.56 3.83 18.69
CA ALA A 19 9.10 4.72 19.72
C ALA A 19 10.64 4.66 19.81
N GLY A 20 11.22 3.45 19.71
CA GLY A 20 12.66 3.26 19.66
C GLY A 20 13.30 3.86 18.42
N LEU A 21 12.73 3.60 17.23
CA LEU A 21 13.20 4.17 15.96
C LEU A 21 13.13 5.71 15.97
N ARG A 22 12.08 6.29 16.55
CA ARG A 22 11.97 7.74 16.70
C ARG A 22 13.12 8.31 17.55
N ARG A 23 13.45 7.67 18.69
CA ARG A 23 14.58 8.08 19.52
C ARG A 23 15.91 7.94 18.78
N TYR A 24 16.10 6.84 18.05
CA TYR A 24 17.29 6.61 17.22
C TYR A 24 17.41 7.68 16.12
N ALA A 25 16.34 7.97 15.38
CA ALA A 25 16.34 8.96 14.31
C ALA A 25 16.67 10.37 14.84
N LEU A 26 16.14 10.75 16.01
CA LEU A 26 16.48 12.01 16.67
C LEU A 26 17.96 12.04 17.08
N ALA A 27 18.49 10.96 17.67
CA ALA A 27 19.90 10.88 18.10
C ALA A 27 20.89 10.90 16.93
N ARG A 28 20.49 10.39 15.75
CA ARG A 28 21.31 10.32 14.54
C ARG A 28 21.04 11.44 13.54
N SER A 29 20.16 12.39 13.88
CA SER A 29 19.75 13.49 13.00
C SER A 29 19.17 13.00 11.65
N ILE A 30 18.50 11.84 11.65
CA ILE A 30 17.77 11.32 10.49
C ILE A 30 16.41 12.03 10.46
N ILE A 31 16.45 13.28 9.97
CA ILE A 31 15.31 14.21 10.02
C ILE A 31 14.99 14.65 8.60
N ASP A 32 13.74 14.55 8.22
CA ASP A 32 13.22 15.15 6.98
C ASP A 32 13.00 16.64 7.23
N ILE A 33 13.85 17.45 6.56
CA ILE A 33 13.79 18.92 6.63
C ILE A 33 12.89 19.41 5.50
N PRO A 34 11.87 20.23 5.80
CA PRO A 34 10.96 20.77 4.80
C PRO A 34 11.69 21.49 3.66
N ASN A 35 11.30 21.15 2.45
CA ASN A 35 11.81 21.77 1.23
C ASN A 35 10.64 22.17 0.31
N ALA A 36 10.93 22.75 -0.86
CA ALA A 36 9.90 23.22 -1.80
C ALA A 36 8.94 22.12 -2.28
N ARG A 37 9.27 20.84 -2.10
CA ARG A 37 8.46 19.68 -2.52
C ARG A 37 7.71 19.03 -1.34
N SER A 38 8.03 19.42 -0.11
CA SER A 38 7.42 18.85 1.12
C SER A 38 5.99 19.34 1.32
N SER A 39 5.16 18.48 1.88
CA SER A 39 3.80 18.82 2.34
C SER A 39 3.78 19.20 3.82
N HIS A 40 4.86 18.98 4.57
CA HIS A 40 5.02 19.34 5.98
C HIS A 40 5.86 20.60 6.13
N SER A 41 5.69 21.28 7.28
CA SER A 41 6.38 22.55 7.62
C SER A 41 7.33 22.43 8.81
N ILE A 42 7.33 21.30 9.51
CA ILE A 42 8.13 21.06 10.72
C ILE A 42 9.11 19.92 10.44
N PRO A 43 10.43 20.10 10.74
CA PRO A 43 11.39 19.01 10.65
C PRO A 43 10.94 17.78 11.46
N THR A 44 10.81 16.63 10.84
CA THR A 44 10.23 15.44 11.44
C THR A 44 11.16 14.23 11.23
N PRO A 45 11.42 13.39 12.26
CA PRO A 45 12.15 12.14 12.09
C PRO A 45 11.51 11.25 11.03
N ARG A 46 12.31 10.46 10.27
CA ARG A 46 11.80 9.49 9.29
C ARG A 46 12.33 8.08 9.54
N GLY A 47 11.76 7.09 8.84
CA GLY A 47 12.16 5.69 8.91
C GLY A 47 11.37 4.87 9.94
N GLY A 48 10.23 5.38 10.44
CA GLY A 48 9.37 4.66 11.39
C GLY A 48 8.71 3.41 10.81
N GLY A 49 8.55 3.34 9.49
CA GLY A 49 7.95 2.19 8.79
C GLY A 49 8.74 0.89 8.92
N VAL A 50 10.02 0.95 9.29
CA VAL A 50 10.82 -0.25 9.63
C VAL A 50 10.16 -1.06 10.75
N ALA A 51 9.44 -0.42 11.69
CA ALA A 51 8.69 -1.13 12.72
C ALA A 51 7.59 -2.02 12.14
N ILE A 52 6.88 -1.54 11.11
CA ILE A 52 5.87 -2.33 10.39
C ILE A 52 6.53 -3.54 9.73
N VAL A 53 7.61 -3.30 8.99
CA VAL A 53 8.38 -4.33 8.27
C VAL A 53 8.81 -5.44 9.22
N VAL A 54 9.48 -5.09 10.32
CA VAL A 54 10.00 -6.06 11.28
C VAL A 54 8.87 -6.80 11.98
N ALA A 55 7.84 -6.10 12.46
CA ALA A 55 6.71 -6.73 13.13
C ALA A 55 5.99 -7.73 12.23
N PHE A 56 5.77 -7.38 10.97
CA PHE A 56 5.09 -8.25 10.01
C PHE A 56 5.98 -9.43 9.60
N LEU A 57 7.21 -9.19 9.14
CA LEU A 57 8.10 -10.23 8.62
C LEU A 57 8.49 -11.27 9.70
N LEU A 58 8.68 -10.85 10.95
CA LEU A 58 8.93 -11.77 12.06
C LEU A 58 7.71 -12.62 12.43
N THR A 59 6.49 -12.16 12.08
CA THR A 59 5.27 -12.92 12.34
C THR A 59 4.99 -13.95 11.24
N LEU A 60 5.48 -13.77 10.01
CA LEU A 60 5.21 -14.71 8.91
C LEU A 60 5.66 -16.16 9.20
N PRO A 61 6.86 -16.44 9.73
CA PRO A 61 7.27 -17.80 10.10
C PRO A 61 6.34 -18.43 11.16
N LEU A 62 5.85 -17.63 12.10
CA LEU A 62 4.89 -18.10 13.10
C LEU A 62 3.54 -18.46 12.43
N LEU A 63 3.04 -17.65 11.50
CA LEU A 63 1.82 -17.98 10.76
C LEU A 63 1.97 -19.28 9.96
N PHE A 64 3.14 -19.52 9.36
CA PHE A 64 3.45 -20.77 8.65
C PHE A 64 3.46 -21.96 9.62
N GLN A 65 4.11 -21.86 10.76
CA GLN A 65 4.15 -22.93 11.78
C GLN A 65 2.75 -23.25 12.33
N LEU A 66 1.87 -22.26 12.41
CA LEU A 66 0.47 -22.43 12.82
C LEU A 66 -0.44 -22.96 11.70
N GLY A 67 0.10 -23.17 10.48
CA GLY A 67 -0.66 -23.62 9.32
C GLY A 67 -1.61 -22.58 8.73
N LEU A 68 -1.40 -21.29 9.05
CA LEU A 68 -2.26 -20.18 8.62
C LEU A 68 -1.85 -19.55 7.29
N VAL A 69 -0.64 -19.84 6.82
CA VAL A 69 -0.16 -19.45 5.49
C VAL A 69 0.69 -20.58 4.88
N PRO A 70 0.66 -20.79 3.56
CA PRO A 70 1.52 -21.77 2.90
C PRO A 70 2.98 -21.29 2.83
N LEU A 71 3.93 -22.23 2.69
CA LEU A 71 5.35 -21.92 2.52
C LEU A 71 5.62 -20.99 1.34
N ALA A 72 4.93 -21.22 0.23
CA ALA A 72 5.06 -20.38 -0.96
C ALA A 72 4.79 -18.90 -0.66
N PHE A 73 3.75 -18.60 0.10
CA PHE A 73 3.44 -17.23 0.51
C PHE A 73 4.47 -16.64 1.48
N LEU A 74 4.89 -17.43 2.48
CA LEU A 74 5.96 -17.02 3.40
C LEU A 74 7.22 -16.61 2.64
N VAL A 75 7.65 -17.42 1.67
CA VAL A 75 8.88 -17.17 0.90
C VAL A 75 8.68 -16.04 -0.11
N ALA A 76 7.53 -16.00 -0.79
CA ALA A 76 7.19 -14.93 -1.72
C ALA A 76 7.24 -13.56 -1.04
N LEU A 77 6.42 -13.39 -0.02
CA LEU A 77 6.27 -12.09 0.65
C LEU A 77 7.44 -11.79 1.59
N GLY A 78 7.99 -12.80 2.27
CA GLY A 78 9.16 -12.65 3.12
C GLY A 78 10.38 -12.14 2.35
N GLY A 79 10.69 -12.78 1.21
CA GLY A 79 11.83 -12.41 0.36
C GLY A 79 11.61 -11.08 -0.36
N ALA A 80 10.47 -10.92 -1.05
CA ALA A 80 10.17 -9.68 -1.76
C ALA A 80 10.06 -8.47 -0.82
N GLY A 81 9.36 -8.65 0.30
CA GLY A 81 9.19 -7.60 1.30
C GLY A 81 10.51 -7.19 1.96
N ALA A 82 11.35 -8.16 2.33
CA ALA A 82 12.67 -7.89 2.90
C ALA A 82 13.58 -7.15 1.91
N LEU A 83 13.58 -7.55 0.62
CA LEU A 83 14.40 -6.90 -0.41
C LEU A 83 13.95 -5.44 -0.63
N VAL A 84 12.65 -5.19 -0.77
CA VAL A 84 12.11 -3.83 -0.95
C VAL A 84 12.38 -2.97 0.27
N ALA A 85 12.16 -3.50 1.48
CA ALA A 85 12.45 -2.79 2.71
C ALA A 85 13.94 -2.43 2.86
N LEU A 86 14.85 -3.34 2.46
CA LEU A 86 16.28 -3.08 2.46
C LEU A 86 16.65 -1.97 1.49
N VAL A 87 16.14 -2.00 0.26
CA VAL A 87 16.37 -0.95 -0.74
C VAL A 87 15.85 0.40 -0.24
N GLY A 88 14.62 0.43 0.33
CA GLY A 88 14.05 1.64 0.90
C GLY A 88 14.82 2.16 2.13
N PHE A 89 15.28 1.25 3.00
CA PHE A 89 16.09 1.62 4.16
C PHE A 89 17.42 2.26 3.74
N MET A 90 18.07 1.72 2.70
CA MET A 90 19.29 2.30 2.15
C MET A 90 19.02 3.67 1.53
N ASP A 91 17.88 3.87 0.85
CA ASP A 91 17.49 5.17 0.28
C ASP A 91 17.17 6.21 1.38
N ASP A 92 16.55 5.79 2.48
CA ASP A 92 16.29 6.65 3.65
C ASP A 92 17.58 7.18 4.32
N HIS A 93 18.69 6.43 4.24
CA HIS A 93 19.98 6.80 4.86
C HIS A 93 21.01 7.38 3.89
N GLY A 94 20.87 7.09 2.58
CA GLY A 94 21.81 7.58 1.58
C GLY A 94 21.19 7.47 0.20
N HIS A 95 21.04 8.56 -0.51
CA HIS A 95 20.34 8.61 -1.79
C HIS A 95 20.80 7.54 -2.79
N ILE A 96 19.89 6.64 -3.18
CA ILE A 96 20.11 5.60 -4.20
C ILE A 96 19.56 6.10 -5.54
N ALA A 97 20.36 5.96 -6.60
CA ALA A 97 19.91 6.32 -7.94
C ALA A 97 18.66 5.50 -8.35
N ALA A 98 17.65 6.16 -8.94
CA ALA A 98 16.35 5.57 -9.29
C ALA A 98 16.46 4.24 -10.07
N ARG A 99 17.50 4.09 -10.93
CA ARG A 99 17.74 2.84 -11.68
C ARG A 99 18.01 1.63 -10.78
N TRP A 100 18.72 1.81 -9.66
CA TRP A 100 19.02 0.71 -8.73
C TRP A 100 17.81 0.38 -7.86
N ARG A 101 17.02 1.37 -7.45
CA ARG A 101 15.74 1.15 -6.79
C ARG A 101 14.81 0.36 -7.68
N LEU A 102 14.66 0.78 -8.93
CA LEU A 102 13.80 0.10 -9.89
C LEU A 102 14.25 -1.35 -10.16
N LEU A 103 15.56 -1.59 -10.27
CA LEU A 103 16.11 -2.95 -10.39
C LEU A 103 15.74 -3.80 -9.17
N GLY A 104 15.89 -3.28 -7.95
CA GLY A 104 15.48 -3.96 -6.72
C GLY A 104 13.98 -4.27 -6.70
N HIS A 105 13.13 -3.32 -7.14
CA HIS A 105 11.67 -3.50 -7.22
C HIS A 105 11.27 -4.60 -8.22
N PHE A 106 11.87 -4.62 -9.42
CA PHE A 106 11.64 -5.70 -10.40
C PHE A 106 12.13 -7.03 -9.88
N SER A 107 13.30 -7.09 -9.25
CA SER A 107 13.83 -8.32 -8.65
C SER A 107 12.90 -8.86 -7.56
N ALA A 108 12.35 -8.00 -6.70
CA ALA A 108 11.39 -8.38 -5.67
C ALA A 108 10.06 -8.87 -6.28
N ALA A 109 9.57 -8.22 -7.33
CA ALA A 109 8.35 -8.62 -8.02
C ALA A 109 8.51 -10.00 -8.70
N ILE A 110 9.63 -10.22 -9.40
CA ILE A 110 9.95 -11.51 -10.04
C ILE A 110 10.09 -12.60 -8.98
N TRP A 111 10.78 -12.33 -7.87
CA TRP A 111 10.89 -13.25 -6.75
C TRP A 111 9.51 -13.65 -6.21
N ALA A 112 8.64 -12.68 -5.93
CA ALA A 112 7.30 -12.97 -5.42
C ALA A 112 6.51 -13.87 -6.38
N LEU A 113 6.54 -13.57 -7.68
CA LEU A 113 5.79 -14.32 -8.68
C LEU A 113 6.35 -15.73 -8.92
N ALA A 114 7.66 -15.93 -8.76
CA ALA A 114 8.26 -17.27 -8.85
C ALA A 114 7.71 -18.26 -7.79
N TRP A 115 7.15 -17.73 -6.69
CA TRP A 115 6.57 -18.52 -5.61
C TRP A 115 5.03 -18.50 -5.59
N LEU A 116 4.37 -17.54 -6.27
CA LEU A 116 2.91 -17.36 -6.28
C LEU A 116 2.21 -17.91 -7.53
N GLU A 117 2.92 -18.62 -8.41
CA GLU A 117 2.35 -19.14 -9.66
C GLU A 117 1.82 -18.06 -10.63
N GLY A 118 2.22 -16.80 -10.43
CA GLY A 118 1.90 -15.68 -11.31
C GLY A 118 0.50 -15.07 -11.12
N LEU A 119 -0.11 -14.64 -12.23
CA LEU A 119 -1.46 -14.09 -12.24
C LEU A 119 -2.50 -15.20 -12.41
N ALA A 120 -3.45 -15.27 -11.50
CA ALA A 120 -4.60 -16.16 -11.65
C ALA A 120 -5.47 -15.75 -12.86
N PRO A 121 -6.23 -16.68 -13.46
CA PRO A 121 -7.18 -16.36 -14.53
C PRO A 121 -8.16 -15.26 -14.08
N LEU A 122 -8.43 -14.31 -14.97
CA LEU A 122 -9.32 -13.18 -14.70
C LEU A 122 -10.73 -13.49 -15.20
N ASN A 123 -11.74 -13.21 -14.37
CA ASN A 123 -13.14 -13.26 -14.78
C ASN A 123 -13.60 -11.86 -15.22
N LEU A 124 -14.08 -11.74 -16.46
CA LEU A 124 -14.60 -10.52 -17.06
C LEU A 124 -15.94 -10.86 -17.75
N PHE A 125 -17.01 -10.24 -17.31
CA PHE A 125 -18.37 -10.40 -17.89
C PHE A 125 -18.78 -11.88 -18.04
N GLY A 126 -18.47 -12.71 -17.04
CA GLY A 126 -18.80 -14.13 -17.03
C GLY A 126 -17.87 -15.02 -17.86
N MET A 127 -16.85 -14.47 -18.51
CA MET A 127 -15.81 -15.23 -19.23
C MET A 127 -14.51 -15.27 -18.44
N THR A 128 -13.84 -16.44 -18.43
CA THR A 128 -12.55 -16.62 -17.78
C THR A 128 -11.42 -16.49 -18.80
N PHE A 129 -10.48 -15.59 -18.53
CA PHE A 129 -9.32 -15.33 -19.37
C PHE A 129 -8.05 -15.77 -18.63
N ASP A 130 -7.42 -16.84 -19.14
CA ASP A 130 -6.08 -17.20 -18.75
C ASP A 130 -5.08 -16.52 -19.68
N LEU A 131 -4.32 -15.57 -19.12
CA LEU A 131 -3.30 -14.81 -19.86
C LEU A 131 -1.96 -15.52 -19.91
N SER A 132 -1.82 -16.69 -19.28
CA SER A 132 -0.60 -17.49 -19.24
C SER A 132 0.65 -16.65 -18.93
N TRP A 133 1.74 -16.80 -19.67
CA TRP A 133 2.98 -16.07 -19.47
C TRP A 133 2.84 -14.54 -19.64
N VAL A 134 1.91 -14.07 -20.46
CA VAL A 134 1.59 -12.62 -20.57
C VAL A 134 1.03 -12.11 -19.25
N GLY A 135 0.17 -12.91 -18.61
CA GLY A 135 -0.37 -12.60 -17.28
C GLY A 135 0.75 -12.47 -16.23
N HIS A 136 1.76 -13.35 -16.29
CA HIS A 136 2.92 -13.26 -15.37
C HIS A 136 3.72 -11.98 -15.60
N ALA A 137 3.97 -11.61 -16.86
CA ALA A 137 4.64 -10.35 -17.17
C ALA A 137 3.83 -9.12 -16.66
N LEU A 138 2.52 -9.12 -16.90
CA LEU A 138 1.63 -8.06 -16.40
C LEU A 138 1.63 -7.99 -14.85
N ALA A 139 1.68 -9.14 -14.17
CA ALA A 139 1.75 -9.18 -12.71
C ALA A 139 3.07 -8.61 -12.17
N VAL A 140 4.22 -8.79 -12.86
CA VAL A 140 5.47 -8.10 -12.50
C VAL A 140 5.28 -6.58 -12.56
N PHE A 141 4.75 -6.07 -13.68
CA PHE A 141 4.51 -4.63 -13.82
C PHE A 141 3.47 -4.12 -12.80
N TYR A 142 2.43 -4.89 -12.51
CA TYR A 142 1.46 -4.57 -11.47
C TYR A 142 2.12 -4.42 -10.10
N LEU A 143 2.95 -5.39 -9.67
CA LEU A 143 3.63 -5.33 -8.39
C LEU A 143 4.58 -4.13 -8.30
N VAL A 144 5.38 -3.89 -9.35
CA VAL A 144 6.28 -2.73 -9.40
C VAL A 144 5.46 -1.43 -9.40
N TRP A 145 4.33 -1.39 -10.12
CA TRP A 145 3.44 -0.24 -10.15
C TRP A 145 2.84 0.05 -8.78
N ILE A 146 2.18 -0.94 -8.14
CA ILE A 146 1.58 -0.79 -6.80
C ILE A 146 2.62 -0.34 -5.76
N LEU A 147 3.82 -0.93 -5.78
CA LEU A 147 4.91 -0.55 -4.89
C LEU A 147 5.27 0.94 -5.04
N ASN A 148 5.52 1.38 -6.28
CA ASN A 148 5.94 2.76 -6.51
C ASN A 148 4.82 3.77 -6.25
N LEU A 149 3.58 3.46 -6.68
CA LEU A 149 2.46 4.37 -6.41
C LEU A 149 2.19 4.50 -4.90
N TYR A 150 2.34 3.41 -4.14
CA TYR A 150 2.14 3.45 -2.70
C TYR A 150 3.19 4.36 -2.03
N ASN A 151 4.44 4.26 -2.45
CA ASN A 151 5.52 5.14 -2.00
C ASN A 151 5.23 6.62 -2.37
N PHE A 152 4.75 6.91 -3.58
CA PHE A 152 4.40 8.27 -4.00
C PHE A 152 3.20 8.85 -3.22
N MET A 153 2.32 8.01 -2.73
CA MET A 153 1.14 8.43 -1.99
C MET A 153 1.41 8.65 -0.49
N ASP A 154 2.59 8.30 0.02
CA ASP A 154 2.99 8.53 1.42
C ASP A 154 3.58 9.95 1.63
N GLY A 155 2.85 10.99 1.26
CA GLY A 155 3.37 12.37 1.34
C GLY A 155 2.66 13.29 2.34
N ILE A 156 1.69 12.81 3.12
CA ILE A 156 1.08 13.50 4.26
C ILE A 156 0.87 12.55 5.44
N ASP A 157 0.79 13.11 6.64
CA ASP A 157 0.66 12.37 7.89
C ASP A 157 -0.47 11.32 7.84
N GLY A 158 -0.13 10.08 8.11
CA GLY A 158 -1.06 8.97 8.31
C GLY A 158 -1.73 8.41 7.05
N ILE A 159 -1.60 9.02 5.88
CA ILE A 159 -2.37 8.63 4.69
C ILE A 159 -2.06 7.21 4.24
N ALA A 160 -0.79 6.81 4.14
CA ALA A 160 -0.39 5.45 3.77
C ALA A 160 -0.84 4.43 4.82
N SER A 161 -0.76 4.79 6.10
CA SER A 161 -1.19 3.91 7.18
C SER A 161 -2.69 3.66 7.17
N VAL A 162 -3.53 4.70 7.00
CA VAL A 162 -4.99 4.52 6.97
C VAL A 162 -5.46 3.79 5.72
N GLU A 163 -4.79 3.97 4.59
CA GLU A 163 -5.05 3.20 3.36
C GLU A 163 -4.79 1.72 3.60
N ALA A 164 -3.59 1.35 4.12
CA ALA A 164 -3.26 -0.04 4.41
C ALA A 164 -4.25 -0.68 5.40
N VAL A 165 -4.57 0.02 6.49
CA VAL A 165 -5.53 -0.47 7.50
C VAL A 165 -6.91 -0.67 6.88
N SER A 166 -7.42 0.29 6.11
CA SER A 166 -8.73 0.21 5.48
C SER A 166 -8.81 -0.93 4.46
N ALA A 167 -7.80 -1.05 3.58
CA ALA A 167 -7.76 -2.10 2.57
C ALA A 167 -7.63 -3.49 3.19
N CYS A 168 -6.72 -3.66 4.17
CA CYS A 168 -6.52 -4.94 4.85
C CYS A 168 -7.73 -5.38 5.68
N LEU A 169 -8.37 -4.47 6.41
CA LEU A 169 -9.61 -4.79 7.15
C LEU A 169 -10.74 -5.11 6.18
N GLY A 170 -10.90 -4.33 5.12
CA GLY A 170 -11.90 -4.59 4.08
C GLY A 170 -11.72 -5.97 3.46
N ALA A 171 -10.51 -6.32 3.02
CA ALA A 171 -10.20 -7.64 2.48
C ALA A 171 -10.47 -8.77 3.49
N SER A 172 -10.04 -8.59 4.76
CA SER A 172 -10.28 -9.59 5.80
C SER A 172 -11.78 -9.84 6.05
N ILE A 173 -12.59 -8.79 6.05
CA ILE A 173 -14.05 -8.90 6.20
C ILE A 173 -14.64 -9.65 4.99
N LEU A 174 -14.22 -9.32 3.76
CA LEU A 174 -14.70 -9.98 2.55
C LEU A 174 -14.33 -11.46 2.53
N TYR A 175 -13.10 -11.83 2.92
CA TYR A 175 -12.69 -13.23 3.06
C TYR A 175 -13.52 -13.99 4.09
N LEU A 176 -13.77 -13.36 5.24
CA LEU A 176 -14.59 -13.97 6.29
C LEU A 176 -16.02 -14.21 5.82
N LEU A 177 -16.65 -13.23 5.14
CA LEU A 177 -18.01 -13.34 4.60
C LEU A 177 -18.12 -14.40 3.50
N SER A 178 -17.05 -14.63 2.75
CA SER A 178 -16.97 -15.63 1.67
C SER A 178 -16.48 -17.01 2.14
N GLY A 179 -16.22 -17.20 3.44
CA GLY A 179 -15.77 -18.47 4.01
C GLY A 179 -14.28 -18.80 3.84
N PHE A 180 -13.46 -17.88 3.29
CA PHE A 180 -12.02 -18.06 3.12
C PHE A 180 -11.23 -17.63 4.37
N THR A 181 -11.47 -18.33 5.49
CA THR A 181 -10.93 -17.97 6.81
C THR A 181 -9.40 -18.01 6.91
N ASP A 182 -8.73 -18.76 6.04
CA ASP A 182 -7.25 -18.85 6.06
C ASP A 182 -6.60 -17.60 5.46
N LEU A 183 -7.28 -16.92 4.55
CA LEU A 183 -6.77 -15.70 3.91
C LEU A 183 -6.81 -14.45 4.81
N ILE A 184 -7.54 -14.49 5.92
CA ILE A 184 -7.70 -13.30 6.78
C ILE A 184 -6.41 -12.91 7.51
N TRP A 185 -5.51 -13.86 7.77
CA TRP A 185 -4.39 -13.66 8.69
C TRP A 185 -3.34 -12.68 8.19
N PRO A 186 -2.81 -12.76 6.95
CA PRO A 186 -1.84 -11.79 6.48
C PRO A 186 -2.34 -10.34 6.54
N PRO A 187 -3.53 -9.98 6.02
CA PRO A 187 -4.01 -8.60 6.10
C PRO A 187 -4.36 -8.17 7.53
N LEU A 188 -4.82 -9.05 8.43
CA LEU A 188 -5.04 -8.71 9.84
C LEU A 188 -3.72 -8.42 10.57
N ILE A 189 -2.68 -9.23 10.35
CA ILE A 189 -1.35 -9.00 10.92
C ILE A 189 -0.74 -7.69 10.38
N MET A 190 -0.94 -7.42 9.09
CA MET A 190 -0.53 -6.13 8.50
C MET A 190 -1.26 -4.97 9.18
N THR A 191 -2.57 -5.09 9.36
CA THR A 191 -3.38 -4.09 10.10
C THR A 191 -2.80 -3.85 11.50
N ALA A 192 -2.52 -4.92 12.25
CA ALA A 192 -1.97 -4.81 13.61
C ALA A 192 -0.60 -4.10 13.62
N ALA A 193 0.30 -4.47 12.71
CA ALA A 193 1.60 -3.83 12.60
C ALA A 193 1.49 -2.35 12.23
N VAL A 194 0.61 -2.01 11.28
CA VAL A 194 0.40 -0.62 10.83
C VAL A 194 -0.28 0.22 11.91
N LEU A 195 -1.23 -0.31 12.68
CA LEU A 195 -1.89 0.41 13.77
C LEU A 195 -0.90 0.85 14.86
N GLY A 196 0.08 0.00 15.21
CA GLY A 196 1.13 0.37 16.16
C GLY A 196 1.98 1.56 15.69
N PHE A 197 2.33 1.59 14.40
CA PHE A 197 3.02 2.72 13.78
C PHE A 197 2.11 3.95 13.64
N LEU A 198 0.84 3.78 13.22
CA LEU A 198 -0.11 4.86 12.99
C LEU A 198 -0.32 5.74 14.24
N PHE A 199 -0.22 5.18 15.44
CA PHE A 199 -0.27 5.96 16.68
C PHE A 199 0.75 7.12 16.70
N TRP A 200 1.92 6.91 16.08
CA TRP A 200 2.99 7.92 15.99
C TRP A 200 2.90 8.76 14.72
N ASN A 201 2.28 8.23 13.67
CA ASN A 201 2.21 8.85 12.35
C ASN A 201 0.87 9.56 12.09
N PHE A 202 -0.17 9.35 12.93
CA PHE A 202 -1.45 10.07 12.79
C PHE A 202 -1.26 11.59 12.96
N PRO A 203 -1.96 12.41 12.15
CA PRO A 203 -1.79 13.86 12.16
C PRO A 203 -2.04 14.55 13.53
N PRO A 204 -1.10 15.32 14.05
CA PRO A 204 0.24 15.64 13.52
C PRO A 204 1.27 14.54 13.77
N ALA A 205 1.97 14.13 12.73
CA ALA A 205 2.93 13.03 12.80
C ALA A 205 4.15 13.35 13.68
N LYS A 206 4.59 12.38 14.47
CA LYS A 206 5.79 12.44 15.31
C LYS A 206 7.00 11.75 14.68
N ILE A 207 6.75 10.94 13.65
CA ILE A 207 7.74 10.26 12.80
C ILE A 207 7.08 9.92 11.46
N PHE A 208 7.82 10.04 10.37
CA PHE A 208 7.39 9.63 9.03
C PHE A 208 7.74 8.17 8.76
N MET A 209 6.99 7.55 7.82
CA MET A 209 7.15 6.16 7.47
C MET A 209 8.51 5.88 6.84
N GLY A 210 8.88 6.65 5.83
CA GLY A 210 10.07 6.45 5.02
C GLY A 210 9.88 5.39 3.92
N ASP A 211 10.84 5.33 3.01
CA ASP A 211 10.79 4.49 1.80
C ASP A 211 10.81 3.00 2.14
N ALA A 212 11.49 2.61 3.23
CA ALA A 212 11.46 1.24 3.72
C ALA A 212 10.05 0.75 4.05
N GLY A 213 9.23 1.60 4.70
CA GLY A 213 7.87 1.24 5.09
C GLY A 213 6.87 1.33 3.95
N SER A 214 6.86 2.43 3.21
CA SER A 214 5.87 2.66 2.15
C SER A 214 6.07 1.71 0.96
N GLY A 215 7.33 1.46 0.55
CA GLY A 215 7.65 0.46 -0.47
C GLY A 215 7.27 -0.95 -0.03
N PHE A 216 7.56 -1.31 1.23
CA PHE A 216 7.16 -2.59 1.80
C PHE A 216 5.63 -2.77 1.80
N LEU A 217 4.87 -1.78 2.23
CA LEU A 217 3.40 -1.84 2.19
C LEU A 217 2.91 -2.05 0.76
N GLY A 218 3.43 -1.31 -0.21
CA GLY A 218 3.02 -1.45 -1.61
C GLY A 218 3.25 -2.85 -2.15
N ILE A 219 4.46 -3.43 -1.99
CA ILE A 219 4.73 -4.79 -2.47
C ILE A 219 3.90 -5.84 -1.70
N ALA A 220 3.73 -5.68 -0.40
CA ALA A 220 2.99 -6.61 0.43
C ALA A 220 1.50 -6.66 0.06
N LEU A 221 0.85 -5.51 -0.12
CA LEU A 221 -0.54 -5.41 -0.55
C LEU A 221 -0.73 -5.97 -1.96
N GLY A 222 0.22 -5.70 -2.88
CA GLY A 222 0.22 -6.28 -4.22
C GLY A 222 0.36 -7.81 -4.21
N VAL A 223 1.27 -8.36 -3.41
CA VAL A 223 1.44 -9.82 -3.25
C VAL A 223 0.19 -10.47 -2.65
N MET A 224 -0.41 -9.87 -1.61
CA MET A 224 -1.66 -10.36 -1.02
C MET A 224 -2.81 -10.37 -2.04
N SER A 225 -2.91 -9.35 -2.89
CA SER A 225 -3.95 -9.26 -3.92
C SER A 225 -3.82 -10.35 -4.98
N LEU A 226 -2.58 -10.65 -5.42
CA LEU A 226 -2.30 -11.73 -6.39
C LEU A 226 -2.54 -13.11 -5.79
N GLN A 227 -2.13 -13.33 -4.52
CA GLN A 227 -2.42 -14.59 -3.85
C GLN A 227 -3.93 -14.82 -3.69
N ALA A 228 -4.67 -13.80 -3.30
CA ALA A 228 -6.11 -13.90 -3.12
C ALA A 228 -6.85 -14.21 -4.42
N ALA A 229 -6.32 -13.77 -5.58
CA ALA A 229 -6.87 -14.08 -6.90
C ALA A 229 -6.92 -15.58 -7.19
N TRP A 230 -5.97 -16.36 -6.68
CA TRP A 230 -5.94 -17.83 -6.81
C TRP A 230 -7.03 -18.53 -5.98
N ALA A 231 -7.45 -17.93 -4.88
CA ALA A 231 -8.57 -18.43 -4.08
C ALA A 231 -9.93 -18.07 -4.72
N SER A 232 -10.06 -16.86 -5.23
CA SER A 232 -11.19 -16.40 -6.03
C SER A 232 -10.78 -15.19 -6.89
N PRO A 233 -11.06 -15.22 -8.21
CA PRO A 233 -10.77 -14.08 -9.10
C PRO A 233 -11.45 -12.78 -8.66
N THR A 234 -12.60 -12.85 -7.95
CA THR A 234 -13.32 -11.66 -7.44
C THR A 234 -12.50 -10.92 -6.39
N PHE A 235 -11.62 -11.60 -5.65
CA PHE A 235 -10.76 -10.97 -4.64
C PHE A 235 -9.70 -10.05 -5.26
N PHE A 236 -9.19 -10.36 -6.46
CA PHE A 236 -8.30 -9.44 -7.16
C PHE A 236 -8.98 -8.10 -7.47
N TRP A 237 -10.20 -8.15 -7.99
CA TRP A 237 -10.99 -6.96 -8.26
C TRP A 237 -11.33 -6.19 -6.99
N ALA A 238 -11.67 -6.91 -5.90
CA ALA A 238 -11.91 -6.29 -4.61
C ALA A 238 -10.67 -5.55 -4.09
N TRP A 239 -9.47 -6.12 -4.21
CA TRP A 239 -8.23 -5.44 -3.83
C TRP A 239 -7.97 -4.18 -4.67
N LEU A 240 -8.20 -4.23 -5.99
CA LEU A 240 -8.09 -3.04 -6.84
C LEU A 240 -9.07 -1.95 -6.41
N ILE A 241 -10.30 -2.31 -6.04
CA ILE A 241 -11.29 -1.36 -5.53
C ILE A 241 -10.83 -0.78 -4.19
N LEU A 242 -10.43 -1.62 -3.22
CA LEU A 242 -10.03 -1.19 -1.88
C LEU A 242 -8.80 -0.27 -1.87
N LEU A 243 -7.89 -0.42 -2.85
CA LEU A 243 -6.72 0.45 -3.04
C LEU A 243 -7.02 1.62 -4.00
N GLY A 244 -8.27 1.85 -4.34
CA GLY A 244 -8.70 2.74 -5.41
C GLY A 244 -8.27 4.19 -5.23
N VAL A 245 -8.27 4.73 -4.00
CA VAL A 245 -7.83 6.12 -3.77
C VAL A 245 -6.38 6.30 -4.23
N PHE A 246 -5.50 5.40 -3.84
CA PHE A 246 -4.08 5.46 -4.17
C PHE A 246 -3.83 5.19 -5.65
N ILE A 247 -4.48 4.16 -6.20
CA ILE A 247 -4.34 3.79 -7.61
C ILE A 247 -4.78 4.95 -8.51
N VAL A 248 -5.94 5.54 -8.25
CA VAL A 248 -6.50 6.58 -9.11
C VAL A 248 -5.69 7.88 -9.02
N ASP A 249 -5.40 8.38 -7.81
CA ASP A 249 -4.62 9.62 -7.68
C ASP A 249 -3.24 9.50 -8.33
N ALA A 250 -2.50 8.44 -8.03
CA ALA A 250 -1.18 8.24 -8.59
C ALA A 250 -1.23 8.06 -10.12
N THR A 251 -2.16 7.24 -10.63
CA THR A 251 -2.27 6.97 -12.07
C THR A 251 -2.65 8.23 -12.84
N VAL A 252 -3.66 8.98 -12.40
CA VAL A 252 -4.07 10.24 -13.05
C VAL A 252 -2.94 11.27 -13.00
N THR A 253 -2.29 11.41 -11.85
CA THR A 253 -1.16 12.35 -11.68
C THR A 253 -0.01 12.03 -12.63
N LEU A 254 0.45 10.77 -12.66
CA LEU A 254 1.60 10.37 -13.46
C LEU A 254 1.28 10.35 -14.95
N THR A 255 0.06 9.93 -15.35
CA THR A 255 -0.39 10.00 -16.75
C THR A 255 -0.38 11.43 -17.26
N ARG A 256 -0.94 12.39 -16.51
CA ARG A 256 -0.95 13.81 -16.91
C ARG A 256 0.46 14.39 -16.98
N ARG A 257 1.34 14.04 -16.07
CA ARG A 257 2.74 14.45 -16.09
C ARG A 257 3.48 13.87 -17.29
N PHE A 258 3.29 12.57 -17.56
CA PHE A 258 3.88 11.90 -18.72
C PHE A 258 3.44 12.54 -20.05
N LEU A 259 2.13 12.79 -20.22
CA LEU A 259 1.59 13.45 -21.43
C LEU A 259 2.11 14.89 -21.60
N ARG A 260 2.52 15.55 -20.52
CA ARG A 260 3.15 16.88 -20.57
C ARG A 260 4.66 16.83 -20.88
N GLY A 261 5.27 15.64 -20.87
CA GLY A 261 6.71 15.46 -21.08
C GLY A 261 7.56 15.60 -19.81
N ASP A 262 6.94 15.58 -18.62
CA ASP A 262 7.70 15.63 -17.36
C ASP A 262 8.40 14.30 -17.10
N LYS A 263 9.52 14.36 -16.40
CA LYS A 263 10.19 13.17 -15.89
C LYS A 263 9.41 12.59 -14.71
N VAL A 264 8.65 11.52 -14.96
CA VAL A 264 7.73 10.91 -13.98
C VAL A 264 8.42 10.31 -12.76
N TYR A 265 9.73 10.00 -12.87
CA TYR A 265 10.56 9.47 -11.78
C TYR A 265 11.17 10.55 -10.87
N GLU A 266 11.06 11.83 -11.23
CA GLU A 266 11.50 12.94 -10.38
C GLU A 266 10.43 13.24 -9.31
N ALA A 267 10.90 13.49 -8.08
CA ALA A 267 10.03 13.85 -6.96
C ALA A 267 9.22 15.13 -7.23
N HIS A 268 7.95 15.09 -6.90
CA HIS A 268 7.00 16.20 -7.14
C HIS A 268 5.94 16.26 -6.02
N ARG A 269 5.13 17.32 -6.00
CA ARG A 269 4.03 17.50 -5.06
C ARG A 269 2.69 17.81 -5.75
N SER A 270 2.44 17.13 -6.86
CA SER A 270 1.29 17.39 -7.74
C SER A 270 0.16 16.35 -7.62
N HIS A 271 0.17 15.47 -6.62
CA HIS A 271 -0.93 14.56 -6.32
C HIS A 271 -2.17 15.31 -5.80
N ALA A 272 -3.35 14.76 -6.06
CA ALA A 272 -4.62 15.35 -5.60
C ALA A 272 -4.65 15.51 -4.07
N TYR A 273 -4.20 14.50 -3.32
CA TYR A 273 -4.15 14.58 -1.85
C TYR A 273 -3.23 15.69 -1.33
N GLN A 274 -2.08 15.92 -2.01
CA GLN A 274 -1.16 17.01 -1.64
C GLN A 274 -1.76 18.37 -1.92
N PHE A 275 -2.44 18.52 -3.06
CA PHE A 275 -3.17 19.74 -3.36
C PHE A 275 -4.30 19.98 -2.35
N ALA A 276 -5.07 18.95 -2.00
CA ALA A 276 -6.12 19.03 -1.01
C ALA A 276 -5.56 19.44 0.37
N SER A 277 -4.44 18.85 0.81
CA SER A 277 -3.83 19.17 2.11
C SER A 277 -3.38 20.63 2.20
N ARG A 278 -2.81 21.19 1.12
CA ARG A 278 -2.47 22.63 1.04
C ARG A 278 -3.70 23.51 1.04
N ARG A 279 -4.74 23.14 0.30
CA ARG A 279 -6.01 23.89 0.24
C ARG A 279 -6.70 23.98 1.61
N TYR A 280 -6.66 22.91 2.38
CA TYR A 280 -7.26 22.87 3.73
C TYR A 280 -6.29 23.30 4.84
N GLY A 281 -5.00 23.51 4.52
CA GLY A 281 -3.95 23.92 5.46
C GLY A 281 -3.63 22.88 6.55
N ARG A 282 -4.13 21.64 6.42
CA ARG A 282 -3.97 20.56 7.41
C ARG A 282 -4.01 19.19 6.73
N HIS A 283 -3.24 18.21 7.24
CA HIS A 283 -3.24 16.82 6.77
C HIS A 283 -4.48 16.04 7.24
N ARG A 284 -4.87 16.21 8.50
CA ARG A 284 -5.94 15.44 9.16
C ARG A 284 -7.26 15.38 8.38
N PRO A 285 -7.83 16.46 7.83
CA PRO A 285 -9.07 16.37 7.06
C PRO A 285 -8.94 15.50 5.82
N VAL A 286 -7.79 15.53 5.14
CA VAL A 286 -7.53 14.73 3.94
C VAL A 286 -7.36 13.26 4.30
N THR A 287 -6.57 12.95 5.32
CA THR A 287 -6.40 11.59 5.84
C THR A 287 -7.74 10.97 6.26
N LEU A 288 -8.61 11.73 6.97
CA LEU A 288 -9.95 11.26 7.34
C LEU A 288 -10.89 11.14 6.14
N ALA A 289 -10.77 12.00 5.13
CA ALA A 289 -11.55 11.87 3.89
C ALA A 289 -11.18 10.59 3.13
N VAL A 290 -9.91 10.18 3.12
CA VAL A 290 -9.48 8.89 2.56
C VAL A 290 -10.13 7.73 3.31
N VAL A 291 -10.13 7.75 4.66
CA VAL A 291 -10.86 6.74 5.45
C VAL A 291 -12.33 6.70 5.08
N ALA A 292 -12.98 7.85 4.97
CA ALA A 292 -14.40 7.93 4.61
C ALA A 292 -14.68 7.35 3.20
N LEU A 293 -13.83 7.66 2.22
CA LEU A 293 -13.92 7.08 0.87
C LEU A 293 -13.74 5.56 0.89
N ASN A 294 -12.76 5.06 1.63
CA ASN A 294 -12.51 3.62 1.74
C ASN A 294 -13.67 2.88 2.41
N VAL A 295 -14.22 3.43 3.50
CA VAL A 295 -15.28 2.77 4.28
C VAL A 295 -16.66 2.92 3.63
N PHE A 296 -17.01 4.10 3.14
CA PHE A 296 -18.39 4.40 2.68
C PHE A 296 -18.58 4.32 1.18
N TRP A 297 -17.50 4.25 0.39
CA TRP A 297 -17.56 4.15 -1.06
C TRP A 297 -16.90 2.87 -1.60
N LEU A 298 -15.62 2.65 -1.30
CA LEU A 298 -14.88 1.56 -1.90
C LEU A 298 -15.22 0.20 -1.28
N PHE A 299 -15.30 0.10 0.04
CA PHE A 299 -15.67 -1.16 0.69
C PHE A 299 -17.06 -1.67 0.27
N PRO A 300 -18.15 -0.87 0.22
CA PRO A 300 -19.43 -1.33 -0.28
C PRO A 300 -19.38 -1.84 -1.73
N LEU A 301 -18.60 -1.22 -2.62
CA LEU A 301 -18.45 -1.69 -3.99
C LEU A 301 -17.65 -2.99 -4.07
N ALA A 302 -16.56 -3.11 -3.30
CA ALA A 302 -15.81 -4.36 -3.18
C ALA A 302 -16.70 -5.49 -2.61
N TRP A 303 -17.56 -5.18 -1.65
CA TRP A 303 -18.56 -6.13 -1.12
C TRP A 303 -19.58 -6.54 -2.20
N CYS A 304 -20.08 -5.62 -3.02
CA CYS A 304 -20.97 -5.96 -4.13
C CYS A 304 -20.28 -6.92 -5.14
N VAL A 305 -18.99 -6.73 -5.42
CA VAL A 305 -18.24 -7.63 -6.30
C VAL A 305 -18.09 -9.03 -5.71
N VAL A 306 -17.79 -9.13 -4.41
CA VAL A 306 -17.46 -10.41 -3.78
C VAL A 306 -18.72 -11.18 -3.32
N VAL A 307 -19.76 -10.48 -2.85
CA VAL A 307 -20.91 -11.10 -2.18
C VAL A 307 -22.18 -11.02 -3.03
N MET A 308 -22.31 -10.02 -3.90
CA MET A 308 -23.50 -9.82 -4.73
C MET A 308 -23.26 -10.15 -6.22
N ASP A 309 -22.13 -10.80 -6.55
CA ASP A 309 -21.77 -11.21 -7.91
C ASP A 309 -21.74 -10.05 -8.94
N LEU A 310 -21.48 -8.80 -8.50
CA LEU A 310 -21.21 -7.70 -9.43
C LEU A 310 -19.93 -8.02 -10.21
N ASP A 311 -19.97 -7.88 -11.54
CA ASP A 311 -18.77 -8.06 -12.35
C ASP A 311 -17.61 -7.19 -11.85
N GLY A 312 -16.41 -7.79 -11.74
CA GLY A 312 -15.27 -7.16 -11.11
C GLY A 312 -14.81 -5.89 -11.84
N LEU A 313 -14.77 -5.91 -13.20
CA LEU A 313 -14.40 -4.75 -13.99
C LEU A 313 -15.45 -3.64 -13.88
N ALA A 314 -16.73 -3.99 -13.90
CA ALA A 314 -17.81 -3.03 -13.67
C ALA A 314 -17.70 -2.39 -12.28
N GLY A 315 -17.39 -3.19 -11.24
CA GLY A 315 -17.13 -2.71 -9.88
C GLY A 315 -15.97 -1.70 -9.82
N VAL A 316 -14.85 -2.00 -10.48
CA VAL A 316 -13.69 -1.09 -10.58
C VAL A 316 -14.07 0.20 -11.31
N VAL A 317 -14.77 0.13 -12.43
CA VAL A 317 -15.22 1.33 -13.17
C VAL A 317 -16.12 2.21 -12.31
N LEU A 318 -17.11 1.62 -11.64
CA LEU A 318 -17.99 2.34 -10.72
C LEU A 318 -17.21 2.98 -9.57
N ALA A 319 -16.25 2.28 -9.00
CA ALA A 319 -15.41 2.78 -7.91
C ALA A 319 -14.54 3.95 -8.35
N TYR A 320 -13.93 3.86 -9.55
CA TYR A 320 -12.89 4.79 -9.99
C TYR A 320 -13.44 6.07 -10.63
N VAL A 321 -14.60 6.05 -11.28
CA VAL A 321 -15.16 7.24 -11.93
C VAL A 321 -15.28 8.43 -10.97
N PRO A 322 -15.88 8.32 -9.77
CA PRO A 322 -15.92 9.45 -8.83
C PRO A 322 -14.53 9.85 -8.32
N LEU A 323 -13.60 8.90 -8.13
CA LEU A 323 -12.24 9.18 -7.70
C LEU A 323 -11.46 9.96 -8.77
N VAL A 324 -11.64 9.62 -10.05
CA VAL A 324 -11.07 10.37 -11.18
C VAL A 324 -11.61 11.80 -11.20
N LEU A 325 -12.91 11.99 -11.00
CA LEU A 325 -13.52 13.33 -10.90
C LEU A 325 -12.92 14.13 -9.71
N LEU A 326 -12.71 13.48 -8.57
CA LEU A 326 -12.02 14.08 -7.43
C LEU A 326 -10.57 14.43 -7.75
N ALA A 327 -9.83 13.55 -8.42
CA ALA A 327 -8.45 13.81 -8.85
C ALA A 327 -8.38 15.04 -9.77
N PHE A 328 -9.31 15.19 -10.71
CA PHE A 328 -9.41 16.40 -11.55
C PHE A 328 -9.77 17.65 -10.72
N LYS A 329 -10.74 17.55 -9.81
CA LYS A 329 -11.16 18.65 -8.92
C LYS A 329 -10.00 19.16 -8.07
N PHE A 330 -9.14 18.26 -7.58
CA PHE A 330 -7.97 18.59 -6.80
C PHE A 330 -6.69 18.70 -7.64
N LYS A 331 -6.84 18.96 -8.96
CA LYS A 331 -5.76 19.33 -9.87
C LYS A 331 -4.60 18.33 -9.94
N ALA A 332 -4.88 17.01 -9.76
CA ALA A 332 -3.88 15.96 -9.87
C ALA A 332 -3.02 16.14 -11.13
N GLY A 333 -1.70 16.12 -10.99
CA GLY A 333 -0.75 16.26 -12.09
C GLY A 333 -0.62 17.66 -12.70
N GLN A 334 -1.30 18.69 -12.19
CA GLN A 334 -1.13 20.06 -12.69
C GLN A 334 0.11 20.73 -12.08
N LEU A 335 0.71 21.67 -12.84
CA LEU A 335 1.71 22.56 -12.30
C LEU A 335 1.04 23.55 -11.33
N GLU A 336 1.74 23.90 -10.25
CA GLU A 336 1.29 24.99 -9.41
C GLU A 336 1.44 26.29 -10.20
N THR A 337 0.33 26.97 -10.42
CA THR A 337 0.38 28.37 -10.81
C THR A 337 0.82 29.16 -9.57
N THR A 338 2.03 29.71 -9.61
CA THR A 338 2.55 30.67 -8.63
C THR A 338 1.61 31.85 -8.47
#